data_07641918d45878aa8efffd8724b72b7c
#
_entry.id   07641918d45878aa8efffd8724b72b7c
#
_cell.length_a   1.000
_cell.length_b   1.000
_cell.length_c   1.000
_cell.angle_alpha   90.00
_cell.angle_beta   90.00
_cell.angle_gamma   90.00
#
_symmetry.space_group_name_H-M   'P 1'
#
loop_
_entity.id
_entity.type
_entity.pdbx_description
1 polymer ?
#
loop_
_entity_poly.entity_id
_entity_poly.type
_entity_poly.pdbx_seq_one_letter_code
_entity_poly.pdbx_strand_id
1 'polypeptide(L)'
;MRVSSDMPDDVIVLHDALEQLEAHKKGEPLTLYLKNCGTALRFLQVHLAKYYSGEPITLTGDARLMERDGKPTTQTTSARILHGENVPEEANESPYITMSRRLAEAYPEVEIEADWSSAAFWYEYVAIHGGELILEGLKEDSLQGDKIVADIYAKHFGVQTVFSKGQVLVKCWFTRRQVLSSIDFSHCPDLYPSVALTCEKLGIELQATGIEHLRHKESDRIEAVRLHEVRNDHRMAMSLMCADYPVSIEEQACIAKSYPNFVPQHITPIKGVNDEGKGKKFALSKLIHAATSEYVWLHDDDIVLPEATQKAVLLEGDLIILPLKMESEHEQPSLLERLQIAEYAAIQELTMRTAKRGSAVMCSGANLIVRREAWLDCEKDLHFEMPSGDDMFLLEAIKRRGYKVSVMDEPAYTAVVRPQTSWKAFFMQRMRWAGKAPKYTDRDIIRCGRLVALANILQILCPLIILVKFPIEWSLIKARAPQTKWYIALLLEIVYPWYLLICLIGGLFRKTW
;
A
#
# COMPACT_ATOMS: atom_id res chain seq x y z
N MET A 1 6.10 -29.26 -12.95
CA MET A 1 6.23 -28.06 -12.09
C MET A 1 5.12 -28.14 -11.05
N ARG A 2 5.33 -27.85 -9.77
CA ARG A 2 4.21 -27.79 -8.80
C ARG A 2 3.60 -26.39 -8.87
N VAL A 3 2.35 -26.29 -9.23
CA VAL A 3 1.58 -25.03 -9.23
C VAL A 3 1.24 -24.70 -7.79
N SER A 4 1.58 -23.48 -7.34
CA SER A 4 1.17 -22.92 -6.04
C SER A 4 0.11 -21.84 -6.26
N SER A 5 -0.69 -21.54 -5.22
CA SER A 5 -1.69 -20.46 -5.25
C SER A 5 -1.12 -19.05 -5.52
N ASP A 6 0.21 -18.94 -5.45
CA ASP A 6 0.92 -17.66 -5.60
C ASP A 6 1.45 -17.46 -7.03
N MET A 7 1.11 -18.37 -7.96
CA MET A 7 1.50 -18.23 -9.36
C MET A 7 0.50 -17.36 -10.15
N PRO A 8 1.00 -16.63 -11.18
CA PRO A 8 0.13 -15.89 -12.09
C PRO A 8 -0.92 -16.79 -12.75
N ASP A 9 -2.12 -16.27 -12.92
CA ASP A 9 -3.21 -16.98 -13.62
C ASP A 9 -2.80 -17.48 -15.01
N ASP A 10 -2.01 -16.68 -15.75
CA ASP A 10 -1.52 -17.05 -17.09
C ASP A 10 -0.64 -18.32 -17.06
N VAL A 11 0.16 -18.50 -16.01
CA VAL A 11 0.99 -19.70 -15.79
C VAL A 11 0.12 -20.90 -15.42
N ILE A 12 -0.86 -20.69 -14.53
CA ILE A 12 -1.80 -21.74 -14.10
C ILE A 12 -2.61 -22.24 -15.30
N VAL A 13 -3.17 -21.31 -16.09
CA VAL A 13 -3.97 -21.63 -17.29
C VAL A 13 -3.16 -22.45 -18.32
N LEU A 14 -1.90 -22.06 -18.55
CA LEU A 14 -1.04 -22.80 -19.47
C LEU A 14 -0.69 -24.20 -18.93
N HIS A 15 -0.38 -24.30 -17.65
CA HIS A 15 -0.08 -25.57 -16.99
C HIS A 15 -1.26 -26.54 -17.07
N ASP A 16 -2.46 -26.07 -16.67
CA ASP A 16 -3.69 -26.87 -16.73
C ASP A 16 -4.02 -27.34 -18.16
N ALA A 17 -3.78 -26.48 -19.15
CA ALA A 17 -3.97 -26.83 -20.56
C ALA A 17 -2.98 -27.95 -21.01
N LEU A 18 -1.71 -27.86 -20.57
CA LEU A 18 -0.70 -28.88 -20.89
C LEU A 18 -1.00 -30.19 -20.18
N GLU A 19 -1.43 -30.19 -18.90
CA GLU A 19 -1.86 -31.42 -18.21
C GLU A 19 -3.05 -32.11 -18.90
N GLN A 20 -4.04 -31.32 -19.35
CA GLN A 20 -5.18 -31.83 -20.10
C GLN A 20 -4.74 -32.43 -21.45
N LEU A 21 -3.74 -31.84 -22.14
CA LEU A 21 -3.18 -32.37 -23.37
C LEU A 21 -2.39 -33.65 -23.13
N GLU A 22 -1.61 -33.74 -22.05
CA GLU A 22 -0.89 -34.99 -21.70
C GLU A 22 -1.85 -36.15 -21.37
N ALA A 23 -3.01 -35.83 -20.76
CA ALA A 23 -4.04 -36.81 -20.45
C ALA A 23 -4.97 -37.12 -21.62
N HIS A 24 -4.87 -36.37 -22.73
CA HIS A 24 -5.75 -36.48 -23.88
C HIS A 24 -5.63 -37.85 -24.59
N LYS A 25 -6.78 -38.47 -24.88
CA LYS A 25 -6.85 -39.70 -25.66
C LYS A 25 -7.14 -39.38 -27.13
N LYS A 26 -6.36 -39.98 -27.99
CA LYS A 26 -6.43 -39.79 -29.43
C LYS A 26 -7.86 -39.94 -29.97
N GLY A 27 -8.34 -38.94 -30.70
CA GLY A 27 -9.67 -38.91 -31.32
C GLY A 27 -10.82 -38.47 -30.38
N GLU A 28 -10.60 -38.26 -29.09
CA GLU A 28 -11.63 -37.71 -28.17
C GLU A 28 -11.72 -36.19 -28.32
N PRO A 29 -12.92 -35.56 -28.31
CA PRO A 29 -13.02 -34.12 -28.31
C PRO A 29 -12.47 -33.51 -27.02
N LEU A 30 -11.65 -32.45 -27.11
CA LEU A 30 -11.10 -31.72 -25.99
C LEU A 30 -11.29 -30.21 -26.22
N THR A 31 -11.77 -29.50 -25.20
CA THR A 31 -11.86 -28.04 -25.24
C THR A 31 -11.02 -27.45 -24.12
N LEU A 32 -10.02 -26.64 -24.48
CA LEU A 32 -9.14 -25.95 -23.56
C LEU A 32 -9.59 -24.50 -23.38
N TYR A 33 -9.97 -24.13 -22.17
CA TYR A 33 -10.42 -22.80 -21.84
C TYR A 33 -9.28 -21.95 -21.26
N LEU A 34 -8.87 -20.90 -21.98
CA LEU A 34 -7.65 -20.13 -21.71
C LEU A 34 -7.90 -18.79 -21.02
N LYS A 35 -9.09 -18.56 -20.46
CA LYS A 35 -9.50 -17.26 -19.89
C LYS A 35 -9.18 -16.12 -20.88
N ASN A 36 -8.40 -15.10 -20.48
CA ASN A 36 -7.94 -14.02 -21.36
C ASN A 36 -6.41 -14.10 -21.64
N CYS A 37 -5.80 -15.31 -21.58
CA CYS A 37 -4.37 -15.49 -21.76
C CYS A 37 -3.98 -15.55 -23.25
N GLY A 38 -3.59 -14.42 -23.84
CA GLY A 38 -3.18 -14.34 -25.24
C GLY A 38 -1.88 -15.07 -25.56
N THR A 39 -0.96 -15.15 -24.60
CA THR A 39 0.30 -15.90 -24.77
C THR A 39 0.03 -17.39 -24.85
N ALA A 40 -0.74 -17.95 -23.90
CA ALA A 40 -1.11 -19.35 -23.91
C ALA A 40 -1.84 -19.74 -25.21
N LEU A 41 -2.79 -18.91 -25.67
CA LEU A 41 -3.50 -19.16 -26.93
C LEU A 41 -2.54 -19.34 -28.11
N ARG A 42 -1.61 -18.41 -28.30
CA ARG A 42 -0.71 -18.41 -29.46
C ARG A 42 0.35 -19.50 -29.41
N PHE A 43 0.88 -19.78 -28.24
CA PHE A 43 1.83 -20.87 -28.04
C PHE A 43 1.16 -22.25 -28.25
N LEU A 44 -0.05 -22.43 -27.69
CA LEU A 44 -0.80 -23.67 -27.86
C LEU A 44 -1.28 -23.87 -29.31
N GLN A 45 -1.66 -22.83 -30.05
CA GLN A 45 -1.98 -22.94 -31.48
C GLN A 45 -0.84 -23.57 -32.26
N VAL A 46 0.41 -23.11 -32.04
CA VAL A 46 1.60 -23.67 -32.71
C VAL A 46 1.88 -25.08 -32.20
N HIS A 47 1.77 -25.32 -30.90
CA HIS A 47 1.96 -26.63 -30.28
C HIS A 47 0.99 -27.68 -30.83
N LEU A 48 -0.30 -27.36 -30.89
CA LEU A 48 -1.33 -28.25 -31.41
C LEU A 48 -1.12 -28.55 -32.90
N ALA A 49 -0.81 -27.53 -33.69
CA ALA A 49 -0.54 -27.70 -35.12
C ALA A 49 0.62 -28.68 -35.37
N LYS A 50 1.65 -28.68 -34.49
CA LYS A 50 2.82 -29.54 -34.63
C LYS A 50 2.62 -30.95 -34.09
N TYR A 51 2.03 -31.09 -32.91
CA TYR A 51 2.02 -32.37 -32.18
C TYR A 51 0.65 -33.04 -32.13
N TYR A 52 -0.44 -32.31 -32.39
CA TYR A 52 -1.81 -32.81 -32.32
C TYR A 52 -2.59 -32.53 -33.62
N SER A 53 -1.88 -32.52 -34.76
CA SER A 53 -2.51 -32.23 -36.05
C SER A 53 -3.61 -33.25 -36.37
N GLY A 54 -4.83 -32.73 -36.64
CA GLY A 54 -6.01 -33.57 -36.94
C GLY A 54 -6.78 -34.07 -35.71
N GLU A 55 -6.32 -33.82 -34.48
CA GLU A 55 -7.09 -34.12 -33.29
C GLU A 55 -8.23 -33.09 -33.06
N PRO A 56 -9.40 -33.53 -32.55
CA PRO A 56 -10.55 -32.63 -32.31
C PRO A 56 -10.37 -31.78 -31.06
N ILE A 57 -9.31 -30.96 -31.04
CA ILE A 57 -8.97 -30.07 -29.90
C ILE A 57 -9.31 -28.65 -30.26
N THR A 58 -10.10 -27.98 -29.39
CA THR A 58 -10.54 -26.61 -29.58
C THR A 58 -9.95 -25.71 -28.46
N LEU A 59 -9.36 -24.58 -28.84
CA LEU A 59 -8.96 -23.52 -27.92
C LEU A 59 -10.09 -22.50 -27.81
N THR A 60 -10.43 -22.11 -26.59
CA THR A 60 -11.45 -21.11 -26.30
C THR A 60 -11.06 -20.25 -25.12
N GLY A 61 -11.76 -19.14 -24.89
CA GLY A 61 -11.51 -18.23 -23.78
C GLY A 61 -12.54 -17.13 -23.71
N ASP A 62 -12.23 -16.05 -22.99
CA ASP A 62 -13.09 -14.88 -22.86
C ASP A 62 -13.30 -14.21 -24.24
N ALA A 63 -14.42 -13.48 -24.39
CA ALA A 63 -14.78 -12.82 -25.64
C ALA A 63 -13.63 -11.96 -26.20
N ARG A 64 -12.97 -11.20 -25.33
CA ARG A 64 -11.83 -10.33 -25.71
C ARG A 64 -10.62 -11.13 -26.21
N LEU A 65 -10.37 -12.33 -25.70
CA LEU A 65 -9.33 -13.22 -26.23
C LEU A 65 -9.68 -13.69 -27.63
N MET A 66 -10.92 -14.10 -27.83
CA MET A 66 -11.38 -14.64 -29.12
C MET A 66 -11.43 -13.60 -30.23
N GLU A 67 -11.64 -12.31 -29.92
CA GLU A 67 -11.49 -11.20 -30.88
C GLU A 67 -10.07 -11.07 -31.47
N ARG A 68 -9.06 -11.59 -30.74
CA ARG A 68 -7.64 -11.58 -31.12
C ARG A 68 -7.18 -12.88 -31.77
N ASP A 69 -8.04 -13.89 -31.82
CA ASP A 69 -7.72 -15.18 -32.39
C ASP A 69 -7.48 -15.07 -33.92
N GLY A 70 -6.58 -15.91 -34.43
CA GLY A 70 -6.24 -15.98 -35.84
C GLY A 70 -5.37 -14.85 -36.39
N LYS A 71 -4.98 -13.85 -35.56
CA LYS A 71 -4.06 -12.78 -35.99
C LYS A 71 -2.60 -13.16 -35.72
N PRO A 72 -1.72 -13.22 -36.75
CA PRO A 72 -0.29 -13.42 -36.55
C PRO A 72 0.29 -12.33 -35.66
N THR A 73 1.13 -12.73 -34.70
CA THR A 73 1.80 -11.81 -33.76
C THR A 73 3.24 -12.22 -33.54
N THR A 74 4.03 -11.34 -32.94
CA THR A 74 5.37 -11.64 -32.43
C THR A 74 5.39 -12.92 -31.57
N GLN A 75 4.37 -13.15 -30.74
CA GLN A 75 4.24 -14.35 -29.92
C GLN A 75 4.07 -15.63 -30.74
N THR A 76 3.35 -15.57 -31.87
CA THR A 76 3.21 -16.71 -32.79
C THR A 76 4.55 -17.08 -33.42
N THR A 77 5.32 -16.07 -33.85
CA THR A 77 6.67 -16.28 -34.40
C THR A 77 7.61 -16.84 -33.32
N SER A 78 7.59 -16.27 -32.11
CA SER A 78 8.34 -16.80 -30.96
C SER A 78 8.01 -18.27 -30.67
N ALA A 79 6.73 -18.63 -30.68
CA ALA A 79 6.31 -20.01 -30.44
C ALA A 79 6.84 -20.95 -31.53
N ARG A 80 6.82 -20.59 -32.81
CA ARG A 80 7.38 -21.37 -33.91
C ARG A 80 8.89 -21.62 -33.74
N ILE A 81 9.64 -20.57 -33.37
CA ILE A 81 11.09 -20.67 -33.09
C ILE A 81 11.35 -21.65 -31.93
N LEU A 82 10.64 -21.49 -30.80
CA LEU A 82 10.79 -22.35 -29.63
C LEU A 82 10.37 -23.81 -29.90
N HIS A 83 9.51 -24.03 -30.90
CA HIS A 83 9.19 -25.35 -31.39
C HIS A 83 10.16 -25.86 -32.46
N GLY A 84 11.28 -25.18 -32.70
CA GLY A 84 12.36 -25.61 -33.61
C GLY A 84 12.07 -25.39 -35.10
N GLU A 85 11.18 -24.48 -35.45
CA GLU A 85 11.02 -24.05 -36.84
C GLU A 85 12.13 -23.08 -37.22
N ASN A 86 12.66 -23.25 -38.44
CA ASN A 86 13.65 -22.33 -38.99
C ASN A 86 12.95 -21.10 -39.57
N VAL A 87 12.79 -20.07 -38.72
CA VAL A 87 12.23 -18.77 -39.10
C VAL A 87 13.39 -17.85 -39.49
N PRO A 88 13.41 -17.28 -40.72
CA PRO A 88 14.47 -16.38 -41.15
C PRO A 88 14.63 -15.16 -40.22
N GLU A 89 15.85 -14.65 -40.04
CA GLU A 89 16.12 -13.41 -39.30
C GLU A 89 15.74 -12.20 -40.14
N GLU A 90 15.10 -11.23 -39.49
CA GLU A 90 14.75 -9.94 -40.09
C GLU A 90 15.62 -8.81 -39.53
N ALA A 91 15.97 -7.82 -40.36
CA ALA A 91 16.87 -6.73 -39.97
C ALA A 91 16.40 -5.89 -38.75
N ASN A 92 15.07 -5.83 -38.54
CA ASN A 92 14.46 -5.09 -37.39
C ASN A 92 13.58 -6.03 -36.57
N GLU A 93 14.12 -7.18 -36.18
CA GLU A 93 13.40 -8.18 -35.43
C GLU A 93 13.01 -7.66 -34.04
N SER A 94 11.79 -7.99 -33.61
CA SER A 94 11.34 -7.65 -32.26
C SER A 94 12.24 -8.28 -31.19
N PRO A 95 12.59 -7.56 -30.09
CA PRO A 95 13.38 -8.12 -28.98
C PRO A 95 12.82 -9.43 -28.43
N TYR A 96 11.50 -9.65 -28.46
CA TYR A 96 10.88 -10.92 -28.05
C TYR A 96 11.23 -12.09 -28.98
N ILE A 97 11.38 -11.84 -30.28
CA ILE A 97 11.80 -12.89 -31.23
C ILE A 97 13.28 -13.20 -31.03
N THR A 98 14.14 -12.17 -30.90
CA THR A 98 15.55 -12.34 -30.57
C THR A 98 15.74 -13.13 -29.27
N MET A 99 14.98 -12.80 -28.22
CA MET A 99 14.97 -13.54 -26.96
C MET A 99 14.57 -15.00 -27.18
N SER A 100 13.54 -15.26 -27.99
CA SER A 100 13.09 -16.64 -28.27
C SER A 100 14.14 -17.48 -28.99
N ARG A 101 14.91 -16.89 -29.91
CA ARG A 101 16.04 -17.55 -30.56
C ARG A 101 17.12 -17.94 -29.56
N ARG A 102 17.54 -17.00 -28.73
CA ARG A 102 18.55 -17.24 -27.68
C ARG A 102 18.10 -18.30 -26.67
N LEU A 103 16.84 -18.27 -26.27
CA LEU A 103 16.29 -19.31 -25.39
C LEU A 103 16.24 -20.68 -26.04
N ALA A 104 15.91 -20.77 -27.35
CA ALA A 104 15.92 -22.01 -28.09
C ALA A 104 17.36 -22.58 -28.22
N GLU A 105 18.37 -21.75 -28.41
CA GLU A 105 19.78 -22.12 -28.45
C GLU A 105 20.29 -22.60 -27.07
N ALA A 106 19.86 -21.95 -25.99
CA ALA A 106 20.31 -22.26 -24.62
C ALA A 106 19.60 -23.43 -23.96
N TYR A 107 18.45 -23.90 -24.51
CA TYR A 107 17.69 -25.00 -23.93
C TYR A 107 18.50 -26.31 -23.88
N PRO A 108 18.45 -27.10 -22.78
CA PRO A 108 17.62 -26.96 -21.58
C PRO A 108 18.22 -26.10 -20.45
N GLU A 109 19.41 -25.56 -20.62
CA GLU A 109 20.13 -24.77 -19.57
C GLU A 109 19.70 -23.29 -19.54
N VAL A 110 18.39 -23.07 -19.37
CA VAL A 110 17.82 -21.73 -19.28
C VAL A 110 17.60 -21.36 -17.83
N GLU A 111 18.22 -20.27 -17.38
CA GLU A 111 17.96 -19.68 -16.08
C GLU A 111 16.83 -18.65 -16.18
N ILE A 112 15.76 -18.85 -15.38
CA ILE A 112 14.63 -17.93 -15.34
C ILE A 112 15.02 -16.69 -14.54
N GLU A 113 14.83 -15.51 -15.12
CA GLU A 113 15.02 -14.22 -14.47
C GLU A 113 13.68 -13.54 -14.15
N ALA A 114 13.70 -12.51 -13.29
CA ALA A 114 12.52 -11.69 -13.02
C ALA A 114 12.10 -10.87 -14.24
N ASP A 115 10.84 -10.45 -14.25
CA ASP A 115 10.21 -9.78 -15.39
C ASP A 115 10.51 -8.27 -15.41
N TRP A 116 11.20 -7.80 -16.44
CA TRP A 116 11.48 -6.38 -16.66
C TRP A 116 10.23 -5.55 -16.99
N SER A 117 9.17 -6.16 -17.55
CA SER A 117 7.91 -5.46 -17.72
C SER A 117 7.27 -5.09 -16.39
N SER A 118 7.36 -6.01 -15.40
CA SER A 118 6.90 -5.75 -14.03
C SER A 118 7.78 -4.71 -13.32
N ALA A 119 9.09 -4.71 -13.58
CA ALA A 119 10.01 -3.72 -13.02
C ALA A 119 9.63 -2.28 -13.42
N ALA A 120 9.03 -2.08 -14.60
CA ALA A 120 8.65 -0.77 -15.11
C ALA A 120 7.75 0.03 -14.16
N PHE A 121 6.85 -0.63 -13.44
CA PHE A 121 5.96 0.01 -12.47
C PHE A 121 6.72 0.52 -11.23
N TRP A 122 7.80 -0.15 -10.85
CA TRP A 122 8.67 0.30 -9.78
C TRP A 122 9.57 1.47 -10.21
N TYR A 123 9.97 1.51 -11.49
CA TYR A 123 10.62 2.69 -12.08
C TYR A 123 9.68 3.89 -12.11
N GLU A 124 8.43 3.69 -12.54
CA GLU A 124 7.36 4.70 -12.48
C GLU A 124 7.20 5.24 -11.05
N TYR A 125 7.07 4.32 -10.09
CA TYR A 125 6.92 4.65 -8.70
C TYR A 125 8.06 5.55 -8.20
N VAL A 126 9.32 5.12 -8.40
CA VAL A 126 10.50 5.86 -7.95
C VAL A 126 10.65 7.20 -8.69
N ALA A 127 10.26 7.27 -9.96
CA ALA A 127 10.31 8.53 -10.73
C ALA A 127 9.33 9.58 -10.20
N ILE A 128 8.12 9.16 -9.81
CA ILE A 128 7.06 10.04 -9.32
C ILE A 128 7.30 10.45 -7.86
N HIS A 129 7.66 9.48 -7.00
CA HIS A 129 7.72 9.68 -5.55
C HIS A 129 9.13 9.94 -5.02
N GLY A 130 10.15 9.66 -5.82
CA GLY A 130 11.55 9.72 -5.37
C GLY A 130 11.93 8.51 -4.51
N GLY A 131 13.13 8.57 -3.91
CA GLY A 131 13.64 7.53 -3.03
C GLY A 131 14.42 6.44 -3.75
N GLU A 132 14.53 5.28 -3.12
CA GLU A 132 15.23 4.11 -3.64
C GLU A 132 14.52 2.81 -3.27
N LEU A 133 14.67 1.80 -4.13
CA LEU A 133 14.20 0.44 -3.85
C LEU A 133 15.11 -0.60 -4.53
N ILE A 134 15.07 -1.81 -4.00
CA ILE A 134 15.85 -2.95 -4.50
C ILE A 134 14.90 -3.92 -5.16
N LEU A 135 15.20 -4.28 -6.43
CA LEU A 135 14.51 -5.32 -7.18
C LEU A 135 15.41 -6.55 -7.26
N GLU A 136 14.86 -7.72 -7.00
CA GLU A 136 15.59 -8.98 -7.02
C GLU A 136 15.32 -9.78 -8.29
N GLY A 137 16.28 -10.59 -8.70
CA GLY A 137 16.14 -11.53 -9.81
C GLY A 137 16.26 -10.94 -11.21
N LEU A 138 16.44 -9.62 -11.35
CA LEU A 138 16.71 -8.96 -12.64
C LEU A 138 18.19 -9.07 -13.01
N LYS A 139 18.48 -9.27 -14.30
CA LYS A 139 19.86 -9.40 -14.81
C LYS A 139 20.28 -8.20 -15.63
N GLU A 140 21.58 -7.85 -15.53
CA GLU A 140 22.17 -6.79 -16.33
C GLU A 140 22.29 -7.16 -17.81
N ASP A 141 22.51 -8.43 -18.11
CA ASP A 141 22.61 -9.00 -19.45
C ASP A 141 21.30 -9.62 -19.95
N SER A 142 20.17 -9.16 -19.41
CA SER A 142 18.84 -9.64 -19.77
C SER A 142 18.55 -9.56 -21.25
N LEU A 143 17.92 -10.62 -21.78
CA LEU A 143 17.41 -10.68 -23.14
C LEU A 143 16.01 -10.08 -23.30
N GLN A 144 15.36 -9.70 -22.21
CA GLN A 144 14.03 -9.09 -22.25
C GLN A 144 14.07 -7.69 -22.85
N GLY A 145 13.25 -7.42 -23.86
CA GLY A 145 13.19 -6.13 -24.54
C GLY A 145 12.83 -4.97 -23.61
N ASP A 146 11.99 -5.23 -22.62
CA ASP A 146 11.53 -4.22 -21.65
C ASP A 146 12.62 -3.79 -20.66
N LYS A 147 13.81 -4.42 -20.65
CA LYS A 147 14.99 -3.90 -19.92
C LYS A 147 15.33 -2.47 -20.29
N ILE A 148 14.97 -2.03 -21.50
CA ILE A 148 15.15 -0.63 -21.97
C ILE A 148 14.46 0.39 -21.03
N VAL A 149 13.59 -0.05 -20.13
CA VAL A 149 13.00 0.81 -19.09
C VAL A 149 14.06 1.53 -18.28
N ALA A 150 15.17 0.86 -17.95
CA ALA A 150 16.27 1.47 -17.21
C ALA A 150 16.86 2.68 -17.97
N ASP A 151 17.06 2.55 -19.28
CA ASP A 151 17.61 3.62 -20.12
C ASP A 151 16.58 4.75 -20.34
N ILE A 152 15.31 4.40 -20.57
CA ILE A 152 14.22 5.37 -20.72
C ILE A 152 14.12 6.23 -19.45
N TYR A 153 14.06 5.59 -18.29
CA TYR A 153 13.88 6.30 -17.03
C TYR A 153 15.13 7.07 -16.60
N ALA A 154 16.32 6.57 -16.91
CA ALA A 154 17.57 7.31 -16.69
C ALA A 154 17.64 8.58 -17.56
N LYS A 155 17.31 8.46 -18.84
CA LYS A 155 17.41 9.54 -19.82
C LYS A 155 16.34 10.61 -19.60
N HIS A 156 15.09 10.20 -19.37
CA HIS A 156 13.95 11.12 -19.38
C HIS A 156 13.52 11.57 -17.99
N PHE A 157 13.72 10.75 -16.95
CA PHE A 157 13.19 11.02 -15.60
C PHE A 157 14.29 11.12 -14.52
N GLY A 158 15.56 10.80 -14.86
CA GLY A 158 16.67 10.90 -13.91
C GLY A 158 16.76 9.74 -12.91
N VAL A 159 16.05 8.65 -13.17
CA VAL A 159 16.14 7.43 -12.35
C VAL A 159 17.46 6.72 -12.64
N GLN A 160 18.20 6.38 -11.60
CA GLN A 160 19.45 5.65 -11.69
C GLN A 160 19.24 4.16 -11.41
N THR A 161 19.87 3.32 -12.22
CA THR A 161 19.87 1.86 -12.05
C THR A 161 21.30 1.41 -11.72
N VAL A 162 21.44 0.65 -10.61
CA VAL A 162 22.75 0.10 -10.21
C VAL A 162 22.61 -1.40 -10.03
N PHE A 163 23.34 -2.18 -10.82
CA PHE A 163 23.37 -3.63 -10.73
C PHE A 163 24.39 -4.10 -9.68
N SER A 164 24.01 -5.03 -8.81
CA SER A 164 24.88 -5.61 -7.78
C SER A 164 24.41 -7.01 -7.38
N LYS A 165 25.25 -8.02 -7.60
CA LYS A 165 25.07 -9.41 -7.11
C LYS A 165 23.64 -9.97 -7.20
N GLY A 166 22.99 -9.84 -8.37
CA GLY A 166 21.63 -10.36 -8.61
C GLY A 166 20.50 -9.47 -8.07
N GLN A 167 20.84 -8.27 -7.62
CA GLN A 167 19.91 -7.23 -7.22
C GLN A 167 20.08 -5.99 -8.09
N VAL A 168 19.00 -5.25 -8.28
CA VAL A 168 18.98 -3.98 -8.99
C VAL A 168 18.48 -2.90 -8.06
N LEU A 169 19.34 -1.94 -7.72
CA LEU A 169 18.97 -0.74 -6.99
C LEU A 169 18.46 0.31 -7.98
N VAL A 170 17.19 0.68 -7.83
CA VAL A 170 16.52 1.75 -8.59
C VAL A 170 16.36 2.94 -7.66
N LYS A 171 16.87 4.12 -8.06
CA LYS A 171 16.82 5.32 -7.21
C LYS A 171 16.61 6.60 -8.00
N CYS A 172 15.86 7.53 -7.42
CA CYS A 172 15.66 8.88 -7.94
C CYS A 172 15.67 9.89 -6.79
N TRP A 173 16.68 10.77 -6.77
CA TRP A 173 16.78 11.85 -5.79
C TRP A 173 16.38 13.21 -6.36
N PHE A 174 16.43 13.36 -7.70
CA PHE A 174 16.11 14.60 -8.39
C PHE A 174 15.48 14.27 -9.74
N THR A 175 14.21 14.59 -9.90
CA THR A 175 13.55 14.47 -11.20
C THR A 175 14.13 15.49 -12.17
N ARG A 176 14.62 15.03 -13.34
CA ARG A 176 15.01 15.94 -14.42
C ARG A 176 13.76 16.66 -14.93
N ARG A 177 13.75 17.98 -14.85
CA ARG A 177 12.72 18.79 -15.51
C ARG A 177 12.99 18.80 -17.02
N GLN A 178 12.43 17.87 -17.74
CA GLN A 178 12.29 17.95 -19.19
C GLN A 178 10.89 18.47 -19.51
N VAL A 179 10.79 19.25 -20.58
CA VAL A 179 9.49 19.77 -21.03
C VAL A 179 8.83 18.81 -22.02
N LEU A 180 9.65 18.06 -22.77
CA LEU A 180 9.22 17.16 -23.83
C LEU A 180 10.06 15.88 -23.82
N SER A 181 9.39 14.73 -23.94
CA SER A 181 10.00 13.42 -24.14
C SER A 181 9.45 12.77 -25.41
N SER A 182 10.35 12.38 -26.32
CA SER A 182 9.98 11.62 -27.55
C SER A 182 10.48 10.19 -27.39
N ILE A 183 9.55 9.20 -27.42
CA ILE A 183 9.84 7.79 -27.16
C ILE A 183 9.10 6.91 -28.18
N ASP A 184 9.83 5.97 -28.77
CA ASP A 184 9.28 4.95 -29.65
C ASP A 184 9.01 3.64 -28.86
N PHE A 185 7.76 3.22 -28.83
CA PHE A 185 7.29 2.03 -28.14
C PHE A 185 7.15 0.80 -29.05
N SER A 186 7.60 0.86 -30.30
CA SER A 186 7.46 -0.27 -31.25
C SER A 186 8.04 -1.56 -30.70
N HIS A 187 9.16 -1.49 -29.96
CA HIS A 187 9.86 -2.64 -29.37
C HIS A 187 9.62 -2.86 -27.88
N CYS A 188 8.96 -1.93 -27.20
CA CYS A 188 8.64 -2.00 -25.76
C CYS A 188 7.23 -1.51 -25.44
N PRO A 189 6.21 -2.06 -26.14
CA PRO A 189 4.83 -1.54 -26.05
C PRO A 189 4.22 -1.64 -24.64
N ASP A 190 4.68 -2.59 -23.86
CA ASP A 190 4.17 -2.84 -22.52
C ASP A 190 4.64 -1.81 -21.49
N LEU A 191 5.64 -0.98 -21.84
CA LEU A 191 6.12 0.14 -21.03
C LEU A 191 5.28 1.43 -21.20
N TYR A 192 4.42 1.49 -22.24
CA TYR A 192 3.66 2.72 -22.54
C TYR A 192 2.83 3.23 -21.36
N PRO A 193 2.02 2.41 -20.65
CA PRO A 193 1.22 2.92 -19.54
C PRO A 193 2.06 3.59 -18.45
N SER A 194 3.12 2.93 -18.00
CA SER A 194 3.98 3.43 -16.90
C SER A 194 4.71 4.72 -17.31
N VAL A 195 5.23 4.78 -18.54
CA VAL A 195 5.94 5.97 -19.04
C VAL A 195 4.97 7.14 -19.26
N ALA A 196 3.78 6.87 -19.83
CA ALA A 196 2.80 7.91 -20.11
C ALA A 196 2.27 8.56 -18.83
N LEU A 197 1.92 7.75 -17.81
CA LEU A 197 1.46 8.27 -16.52
C LEU A 197 2.60 8.95 -15.74
N THR A 198 3.84 8.46 -15.84
CA THR A 198 5.00 9.17 -15.29
C THR A 198 5.14 10.57 -15.92
N CYS A 199 5.06 10.67 -17.26
CA CYS A 199 5.11 11.95 -17.95
C CYS A 199 4.00 12.90 -17.49
N GLU A 200 2.78 12.40 -17.37
CA GLU A 200 1.63 13.19 -16.92
C GLU A 200 1.84 13.73 -15.50
N LYS A 201 2.22 12.85 -14.55
CA LYS A 201 2.45 13.25 -13.16
C LYS A 201 3.59 14.24 -12.98
N LEU A 202 4.61 14.16 -13.83
CA LEU A 202 5.74 15.08 -13.80
C LEU A 202 5.56 16.32 -14.68
N GLY A 203 4.42 16.46 -15.38
CA GLY A 203 4.13 17.59 -16.26
C GLY A 203 5.02 17.62 -17.50
N ILE A 204 5.41 16.47 -18.02
CA ILE A 204 6.25 16.30 -19.21
C ILE A 204 5.36 15.95 -20.40
N GLU A 205 5.46 16.68 -21.50
CA GLU A 205 4.78 16.34 -22.74
C GLU A 205 5.40 15.07 -23.35
N LEU A 206 4.58 14.04 -23.62
CA LEU A 206 5.01 12.80 -24.24
C LEU A 206 4.64 12.76 -25.72
N GLN A 207 5.66 12.66 -26.58
CA GLN A 207 5.49 12.30 -27.99
C GLN A 207 5.78 10.80 -28.16
N ALA A 208 4.71 10.00 -28.13
CA ALA A 208 4.79 8.55 -28.26
C ALA A 208 4.59 8.13 -29.73
N THR A 209 5.47 7.26 -30.23
CA THR A 209 5.35 6.60 -31.54
C THR A 209 5.32 5.08 -31.35
N GLY A 210 4.87 4.35 -32.39
CA GLY A 210 4.80 2.89 -32.34
C GLY A 210 3.74 2.33 -31.37
N ILE A 211 2.66 3.08 -31.10
CA ILE A 211 1.64 2.76 -30.10
C ILE A 211 0.32 2.25 -30.69
N GLU A 212 0.12 2.26 -32.01
CA GLU A 212 -1.18 1.98 -32.66
C GLU A 212 -1.72 0.59 -32.30
N HIS A 213 -0.84 -0.40 -32.13
CA HIS A 213 -1.21 -1.76 -31.79
C HIS A 213 -1.68 -1.92 -30.33
N LEU A 214 -1.45 -0.92 -29.46
CA LEU A 214 -1.92 -0.92 -28.06
C LEU A 214 -3.44 -0.84 -27.94
N ARG A 215 -4.13 -0.39 -28.99
CA ARG A 215 -5.61 -0.39 -29.06
C ARG A 215 -6.20 -1.80 -29.05
N HIS A 216 -5.39 -2.80 -29.43
CA HIS A 216 -5.79 -4.22 -29.55
C HIS A 216 -5.22 -5.12 -28.45
N LYS A 217 -4.70 -4.55 -27.35
CA LYS A 217 -4.25 -5.28 -26.17
C LYS A 217 -5.45 -5.72 -25.29
N GLU A 218 -5.25 -6.01 -24.03
CA GLU A 218 -6.32 -6.36 -23.08
C GLU A 218 -7.39 -5.28 -22.99
N SER A 219 -6.96 -4.03 -23.06
CA SER A 219 -7.79 -2.84 -23.26
C SER A 219 -7.26 -2.02 -24.44
N ASP A 220 -7.98 -0.97 -24.87
CA ASP A 220 -7.38 0.13 -25.62
C ASP A 220 -6.55 0.95 -24.62
N ARG A 221 -5.26 0.62 -24.51
CA ARG A 221 -4.36 1.23 -23.51
C ARG A 221 -4.14 2.72 -23.74
N ILE A 222 -4.24 3.19 -24.98
CA ILE A 222 -4.08 4.62 -25.30
C ILE A 222 -5.24 5.40 -24.69
N GLU A 223 -6.46 4.91 -24.88
CA GLU A 223 -7.62 5.56 -24.31
C GLU A 223 -7.74 5.34 -22.80
N ALA A 224 -7.37 4.16 -22.31
CA ALA A 224 -7.36 3.85 -20.88
C ALA A 224 -6.42 4.78 -20.09
N VAL A 225 -5.22 5.06 -20.60
CA VAL A 225 -4.29 6.06 -20.02
C VAL A 225 -4.94 7.44 -20.01
N ARG A 226 -5.52 7.87 -21.14
CA ARG A 226 -6.16 9.20 -21.27
C ARG A 226 -7.33 9.41 -20.32
N LEU A 227 -8.08 8.35 -20.00
CA LEU A 227 -9.26 8.39 -19.12
C LEU A 227 -8.98 7.94 -17.69
N HIS A 228 -7.76 7.48 -17.40
CA HIS A 228 -7.37 6.87 -16.10
C HIS A 228 -8.28 5.70 -15.72
N GLU A 229 -8.60 4.84 -16.67
CA GLU A 229 -9.48 3.69 -16.48
C GLU A 229 -8.70 2.37 -16.50
N VAL A 230 -9.02 1.45 -15.60
CA VAL A 230 -8.37 0.12 -15.52
C VAL A 230 -8.81 -0.79 -16.68
N ARG A 231 -10.10 -0.84 -17.00
CA ARG A 231 -10.68 -1.66 -18.09
C ARG A 231 -10.26 -3.14 -18.05
N ASN A 232 -10.14 -3.71 -16.87
CA ASN A 232 -9.70 -5.09 -16.65
C ASN A 232 -8.31 -5.42 -17.27
N ASP A 233 -7.44 -4.43 -17.36
CA ASP A 233 -6.06 -4.55 -17.83
C ASP A 233 -5.10 -4.39 -16.63
N HIS A 234 -4.38 -5.45 -16.29
CA HIS A 234 -3.48 -5.48 -15.14
C HIS A 234 -2.38 -4.41 -15.21
N ARG A 235 -1.88 -4.09 -16.42
CA ARG A 235 -0.84 -3.05 -16.58
C ARG A 235 -1.40 -1.65 -16.33
N MET A 236 -2.65 -1.41 -16.73
CA MET A 236 -3.34 -0.17 -16.38
C MET A 236 -3.58 -0.05 -14.89
N ALA A 237 -4.05 -1.13 -14.24
CA ALA A 237 -4.26 -1.13 -12.79
C ALA A 237 -2.96 -0.83 -12.03
N MET A 238 -1.87 -1.52 -12.37
CA MET A 238 -0.57 -1.36 -11.71
C MET A 238 0.00 0.05 -11.91
N SER A 239 -0.05 0.57 -13.13
CA SER A 239 0.48 1.91 -13.43
C SER A 239 -0.35 3.02 -12.77
N LEU A 240 -1.69 2.94 -12.83
CA LEU A 240 -2.55 3.89 -12.12
C LEU A 240 -2.30 3.90 -10.61
N MET A 241 -2.09 2.72 -10.01
CA MET A 241 -1.74 2.62 -8.59
C MET A 241 -0.37 3.27 -8.29
N CYS A 242 0.64 3.03 -9.12
CA CYS A 242 1.96 3.65 -8.96
C CYS A 242 1.93 5.17 -9.15
N ALA A 243 1.00 5.66 -9.94
CA ALA A 243 0.80 7.09 -10.21
C ALA A 243 -0.23 7.75 -9.28
N ASP A 244 -0.63 7.11 -8.16
CA ASP A 244 -1.61 7.62 -7.19
C ASP A 244 -2.98 7.98 -7.80
N TYR A 245 -3.44 7.20 -8.78
CA TYR A 245 -4.82 7.26 -9.20
C TYR A 245 -5.68 6.25 -8.42
N PRO A 246 -6.94 6.57 -8.14
CA PRO A 246 -7.82 5.66 -7.42
C PRO A 246 -8.12 4.43 -8.29
N VAL A 247 -7.82 3.24 -7.75
CA VAL A 247 -8.15 1.94 -8.34
C VAL A 247 -8.91 1.14 -7.30
N SER A 248 -10.15 0.76 -7.60
CA SER A 248 -10.98 -0.01 -6.66
C SER A 248 -10.44 -1.42 -6.44
N ILE A 249 -10.81 -2.05 -5.32
CA ILE A 249 -10.39 -3.44 -5.02
C ILE A 249 -10.85 -4.41 -6.11
N GLU A 250 -12.03 -4.20 -6.68
CA GLU A 250 -12.56 -5.03 -7.76
C GLU A 250 -11.72 -4.89 -9.03
N GLU A 251 -11.29 -3.67 -9.36
CA GLU A 251 -10.41 -3.41 -10.49
C GLU A 251 -9.00 -3.96 -10.30
N GLN A 252 -8.50 -4.02 -9.06
CA GLN A 252 -7.20 -4.63 -8.75
C GLN A 252 -7.18 -6.15 -8.97
N ALA A 253 -8.32 -6.82 -9.00
CA ALA A 253 -8.41 -8.26 -9.19
C ALA A 253 -7.76 -8.72 -10.51
N CYS A 254 -7.72 -7.88 -11.55
CA CYS A 254 -7.05 -8.20 -12.81
C CYS A 254 -5.51 -8.32 -12.68
N ILE A 255 -4.90 -7.78 -11.61
CA ILE A 255 -3.46 -7.84 -11.38
C ILE A 255 -3.00 -9.29 -11.12
N ALA A 256 -3.82 -10.08 -10.43
CA ALA A 256 -3.53 -11.49 -10.13
C ALA A 256 -3.30 -12.35 -11.38
N LYS A 257 -3.79 -11.89 -12.53
CA LYS A 257 -3.60 -12.56 -13.82
C LYS A 257 -2.13 -12.78 -14.16
N SER A 258 -1.30 -11.76 -13.97
CA SER A 258 0.12 -11.80 -14.34
C SER A 258 1.07 -11.54 -13.18
N TYR A 259 0.63 -10.79 -12.16
CA TYR A 259 1.47 -10.34 -11.04
C TYR A 259 0.72 -10.43 -9.71
N PRO A 260 0.37 -11.64 -9.22
CA PRO A 260 -0.47 -11.83 -8.04
C PRO A 260 0.12 -11.22 -6.76
N ASN A 261 1.44 -11.02 -6.71
CA ASN A 261 2.16 -10.45 -5.57
C ASN A 261 2.53 -8.96 -5.80
N PHE A 262 2.03 -8.33 -6.85
CA PHE A 262 2.21 -6.90 -7.04
C PHE A 262 1.31 -6.15 -6.08
N VAL A 263 1.91 -5.71 -5.00
CA VAL A 263 1.32 -4.74 -4.08
C VAL A 263 2.29 -3.57 -4.06
N PRO A 264 2.03 -2.47 -4.77
CA PRO A 264 2.65 -1.21 -4.37
C PRO A 264 2.27 -1.06 -2.92
N GLN A 265 3.21 -0.76 -2.04
CA GLN A 265 2.93 -0.56 -0.60
C GLN A 265 2.09 0.72 -0.43
N HIS A 266 0.94 0.77 -1.07
CA HIS A 266 -0.06 1.78 -0.87
C HIS A 266 -0.84 1.38 0.36
N ILE A 267 -0.60 2.13 1.41
CA ILE A 267 -1.49 2.13 2.57
C ILE A 267 -2.82 2.66 2.05
N THR A 268 -3.74 1.77 1.74
CA THR A 268 -5.09 2.17 1.36
C THR A 268 -5.81 2.58 2.64
N PRO A 269 -6.24 3.85 2.78
CA PRO A 269 -7.03 4.25 3.93
C PRO A 269 -8.35 3.47 3.91
N ILE A 270 -8.58 2.63 4.92
CA ILE A 270 -9.83 1.90 5.08
C ILE A 270 -10.79 2.78 5.85
N LYS A 271 -11.86 3.23 5.19
CA LYS A 271 -12.98 3.93 5.84
C LYS A 271 -13.92 2.91 6.49
N GLY A 272 -13.96 2.88 7.82
CA GLY A 272 -14.89 2.05 8.55
C GLY A 272 -16.31 2.62 8.47
N VAL A 273 -17.22 1.88 7.84
CA VAL A 273 -18.66 2.17 7.89
C VAL A 273 -19.28 1.27 8.93
N ASN A 274 -20.00 1.84 9.89
CA ASN A 274 -20.70 1.09 10.93
C ASN A 274 -22.08 0.63 10.41
N ASP A 275 -22.09 -0.32 9.47
CA ASP A 275 -23.29 -0.74 8.73
C ASP A 275 -24.30 -1.52 9.59
N GLU A 276 -23.83 -2.15 10.70
CA GLU A 276 -24.64 -3.09 11.47
C GLU A 276 -24.92 -2.64 12.91
N GLY A 277 -24.53 -1.43 13.31
CA GLY A 277 -24.70 -0.94 14.68
C GLY A 277 -23.85 -1.65 15.74
N LYS A 278 -22.91 -2.51 15.33
CA LYS A 278 -22.04 -3.30 16.23
C LYS A 278 -20.77 -2.56 16.68
N GLY A 279 -20.54 -1.34 16.17
CA GLY A 279 -19.44 -0.47 16.55
C GLY A 279 -18.18 -0.57 15.65
N LYS A 280 -17.26 0.40 15.84
CA LYS A 280 -16.05 0.59 15.02
C LYS A 280 -15.18 -0.67 14.90
N LYS A 281 -14.98 -1.41 15.99
CA LYS A 281 -14.12 -2.61 16.00
C LYS A 281 -14.59 -3.69 15.03
N PHE A 282 -15.91 -3.94 14.96
CA PHE A 282 -16.49 -4.91 14.03
C PHE A 282 -16.34 -4.45 12.58
N ALA A 283 -16.55 -3.15 12.31
CA ALA A 283 -16.32 -2.58 10.98
C ALA A 283 -14.86 -2.71 10.55
N LEU A 284 -13.92 -2.36 11.43
CA LEU A 284 -12.47 -2.50 11.16
C LEU A 284 -12.09 -3.96 10.93
N SER A 285 -12.55 -4.89 11.77
CA SER A 285 -12.29 -6.33 11.62
C SER A 285 -12.74 -6.83 10.25
N LYS A 286 -13.98 -6.55 9.85
CA LYS A 286 -14.53 -6.93 8.54
C LYS A 286 -13.69 -6.41 7.38
N LEU A 287 -13.28 -5.14 7.46
CA LEU A 287 -12.46 -4.50 6.42
C LEU A 287 -11.04 -5.06 6.37
N ILE A 288 -10.41 -5.32 7.52
CA ILE A 288 -9.06 -5.87 7.60
C ILE A 288 -9.04 -7.34 7.13
N HIS A 289 -10.08 -8.12 7.40
CA HIS A 289 -10.22 -9.46 6.84
C HIS A 289 -10.33 -9.43 5.30
N ALA A 290 -11.04 -8.45 4.75
CA ALA A 290 -11.20 -8.27 3.32
C ALA A 290 -9.97 -7.61 2.65
N ALA A 291 -9.12 -6.91 3.40
CA ALA A 291 -7.94 -6.25 2.87
C ALA A 291 -6.91 -7.27 2.36
N THR A 292 -6.25 -6.96 1.24
CA THR A 292 -5.17 -7.76 0.66
C THR A 292 -3.79 -7.16 0.91
N SER A 293 -3.73 -5.89 1.36
CA SER A 293 -2.48 -5.18 1.65
C SER A 293 -1.79 -5.71 2.91
N GLU A 294 -0.46 -5.68 2.92
CA GLU A 294 0.36 -6.07 4.08
C GLU A 294 0.12 -5.14 5.28
N TYR A 295 -0.05 -3.85 5.02
CA TYR A 295 -0.31 -2.83 6.03
C TYR A 295 -1.68 -2.19 5.83
N VAL A 296 -2.31 -1.82 6.93
CA VAL A 296 -3.59 -1.12 6.97
C VAL A 296 -3.42 0.17 7.76
N TRP A 297 -3.86 1.30 7.18
CA TRP A 297 -3.86 2.59 7.85
C TRP A 297 -5.23 2.88 8.45
N LEU A 298 -5.28 2.92 9.76
CA LEU A 298 -6.49 3.17 10.53
C LEU A 298 -6.63 4.66 10.80
N HIS A 299 -7.83 5.20 10.56
CA HIS A 299 -8.18 6.58 10.91
C HIS A 299 -9.66 6.72 11.25
N ASP A 300 -10.02 7.80 11.92
CA ASP A 300 -11.41 8.16 12.17
C ASP A 300 -11.98 8.93 10.96
N ASP A 301 -13.29 8.96 10.80
CA ASP A 301 -13.96 9.59 9.67
C ASP A 301 -14.10 11.11 9.80
N ASP A 302 -13.86 11.65 11.02
CA ASP A 302 -13.97 13.05 11.36
C ASP A 302 -12.61 13.77 11.43
N ILE A 303 -11.54 13.18 10.88
CA ILE A 303 -10.20 13.78 10.85
C ILE A 303 -9.86 14.35 9.47
N VAL A 304 -8.92 15.30 9.45
CA VAL A 304 -8.26 15.72 8.21
C VAL A 304 -7.03 14.85 7.99
N LEU A 305 -7.05 14.09 6.90
CA LEU A 305 -5.95 13.20 6.55
C LEU A 305 -4.67 13.98 6.22
N PRO A 306 -3.49 13.44 6.55
CA PRO A 306 -2.23 14.06 6.21
C PRO A 306 -1.96 14.03 4.70
N GLU A 307 -1.14 14.97 4.23
CA GLU A 307 -0.74 15.04 2.82
C GLU A 307 -0.02 13.77 2.33
N ALA A 308 0.67 13.09 3.25
CA ALA A 308 1.40 11.86 2.96
C ALA A 308 0.53 10.61 2.78
N THR A 309 -0.81 10.71 2.86
CA THR A 309 -1.71 9.57 2.56
C THR A 309 -1.52 9.00 1.15
N GLN A 310 -0.85 9.75 0.29
CA GLN A 310 -0.55 9.38 -1.09
C GLN A 310 0.92 9.03 -1.33
N LYS A 311 1.76 9.00 -0.28
CA LYS A 311 3.19 8.70 -0.43
C LYS A 311 3.50 7.32 0.13
N ALA A 312 4.12 6.47 -0.67
CA ALA A 312 4.66 5.21 -0.17
C ALA A 312 5.83 5.45 0.77
N VAL A 313 5.91 4.64 1.79
CA VAL A 313 6.92 4.70 2.82
C VAL A 313 7.42 3.31 3.11
N LEU A 314 8.72 3.17 3.30
CA LEU A 314 9.29 1.98 3.91
C LEU A 314 8.77 1.87 5.35
N LEU A 315 7.82 0.97 5.58
CA LEU A 315 7.23 0.76 6.88
C LEU A 315 8.07 -0.24 7.66
N GLU A 316 8.67 0.22 8.75
CA GLU A 316 9.36 -0.65 9.68
C GLU A 316 8.54 -0.84 10.96
N GLY A 317 8.04 -2.03 11.19
CA GLY A 317 7.32 -2.40 12.40
C GLY A 317 5.95 -3.00 12.11
N ASP A 318 5.34 -3.59 13.13
CA ASP A 318 4.04 -4.24 13.04
C ASP A 318 2.90 -3.30 13.45
N LEU A 319 3.22 -2.31 14.29
CA LEU A 319 2.35 -1.20 14.66
C LEU A 319 3.15 0.10 14.58
N ILE A 320 2.69 1.04 13.76
CA ILE A 320 3.38 2.30 13.51
C ILE A 320 2.50 3.45 14.00
N ILE A 321 2.99 4.16 15.00
CA ILE A 321 2.28 5.30 15.59
C ILE A 321 2.60 6.55 14.79
N LEU A 322 1.56 7.21 14.30
CA LEU A 322 1.65 8.43 13.51
C LEU A 322 1.25 9.67 14.33
N PRO A 323 1.76 10.86 13.97
CA PRO A 323 1.48 12.07 14.70
C PRO A 323 0.05 12.58 14.47
N LEU A 324 -0.51 13.15 15.52
CA LEU A 324 -1.79 13.84 15.50
C LEU A 324 -1.64 15.27 16.02
N LYS A 325 -2.38 16.19 15.43
CA LYS A 325 -2.47 17.58 15.87
C LYS A 325 -3.93 17.96 16.12
N MET A 326 -4.21 18.68 17.16
CA MET A 326 -5.55 19.21 17.40
C MET A 326 -5.62 20.65 16.95
N GLU A 327 -6.58 20.97 16.08
CA GLU A 327 -6.82 22.33 15.57
C GLU A 327 -8.30 22.69 15.61
N SER A 328 -8.60 23.91 16.00
CA SER A 328 -9.95 24.46 15.92
C SER A 328 -10.26 24.94 14.50
N GLU A 329 -11.51 24.81 14.09
CA GLU A 329 -12.02 25.44 12.86
C GLU A 329 -12.33 26.93 13.02
N HIS A 330 -12.38 27.41 14.26
CA HIS A 330 -12.65 28.78 14.55
C HIS A 330 -11.37 29.62 14.50
N GLU A 331 -11.40 30.76 13.82
CA GLU A 331 -10.28 31.74 13.82
C GLU A 331 -9.90 32.19 15.25
N GLN A 332 -10.89 32.29 16.13
CA GLN A 332 -10.71 32.58 17.54
C GLN A 332 -11.21 31.40 18.40
N PRO A 333 -10.37 30.41 18.68
CA PRO A 333 -10.75 29.27 19.51
C PRO A 333 -11.23 29.70 20.89
N SER A 334 -12.32 29.09 21.37
CA SER A 334 -12.84 29.26 22.73
C SER A 334 -11.80 28.82 23.77
N LEU A 335 -12.02 29.20 25.03
CA LEU A 335 -11.15 28.77 26.12
C LEU A 335 -11.08 27.22 26.22
N LEU A 336 -12.23 26.57 26.08
CA LEU A 336 -12.31 25.11 26.09
C LEU A 336 -11.46 24.48 24.98
N GLU A 337 -11.54 24.99 23.76
CA GLU A 337 -10.75 24.49 22.63
C GLU A 337 -9.25 24.72 22.86
N ARG A 338 -8.85 25.90 23.36
CA ARG A 338 -7.44 26.20 23.68
C ARG A 338 -6.86 25.26 24.73
N LEU A 339 -7.64 24.94 25.77
CA LEU A 339 -7.23 23.99 26.81
C LEU A 339 -7.06 22.59 26.24
N GLN A 340 -7.99 22.13 25.38
CA GLN A 340 -7.89 20.84 24.71
C GLN A 340 -6.69 20.75 23.78
N ILE A 341 -6.42 21.80 22.99
CA ILE A 341 -5.25 21.86 22.10
C ILE A 341 -3.96 21.74 22.91
N ALA A 342 -3.85 22.42 24.04
CA ALA A 342 -2.69 22.35 24.92
C ALA A 342 -2.53 20.96 25.54
N GLU A 343 -3.60 20.39 26.10
CA GLU A 343 -3.62 19.03 26.67
C GLU A 343 -3.22 17.99 25.64
N TYR A 344 -3.83 18.05 24.45
CA TYR A 344 -3.59 17.10 23.38
C TYR A 344 -2.15 17.14 22.87
N ALA A 345 -1.56 18.34 22.79
CA ALA A 345 -0.17 18.52 22.43
C ALA A 345 0.78 17.83 23.42
N ALA A 346 0.54 17.96 24.73
CA ALA A 346 1.33 17.26 25.74
C ALA A 346 1.19 15.74 25.66
N ILE A 347 -0.04 15.25 25.47
CA ILE A 347 -0.33 13.82 25.29
C ILE A 347 0.40 13.27 24.05
N GLN A 348 0.34 13.95 22.92
CA GLN A 348 0.99 13.53 21.69
C GLN A 348 2.52 13.49 21.83
N GLU A 349 3.11 14.48 22.45
CA GLU A 349 4.56 14.48 22.67
C GLU A 349 4.99 13.36 23.61
N LEU A 350 4.24 13.07 24.66
CA LEU A 350 4.48 11.94 25.56
C LEU A 350 4.38 10.61 24.79
N THR A 351 3.34 10.45 23.97
CA THR A 351 3.13 9.28 23.10
C THR A 351 4.34 9.03 22.23
N MET A 352 4.78 10.05 21.48
CA MET A 352 5.92 9.91 20.57
C MET A 352 7.24 9.65 21.29
N ARG A 353 7.50 10.34 22.40
CA ARG A 353 8.73 10.11 23.19
C ARG A 353 8.81 8.72 23.78
N THR A 354 7.71 8.19 24.31
CA THR A 354 7.71 6.85 24.91
C THR A 354 7.82 5.78 23.85
N ALA A 355 7.15 5.94 22.72
CA ALA A 355 7.22 5.00 21.62
C ALA A 355 8.63 4.97 20.97
N LYS A 356 9.26 6.13 20.73
CA LYS A 356 10.66 6.21 20.23
C LYS A 356 11.67 5.52 21.16
N ARG A 357 11.36 5.42 22.46
CA ARG A 357 12.18 4.72 23.45
C ARG A 357 11.89 3.22 23.58
N GLY A 358 10.98 2.69 22.74
CA GLY A 358 10.57 1.29 22.80
C GLY A 358 9.61 0.94 23.95
N SER A 359 9.08 1.95 24.67
CA SER A 359 8.13 1.78 25.77
C SER A 359 6.82 2.53 25.49
N ALA A 360 6.24 2.28 24.32
CA ALA A 360 4.98 2.92 23.91
C ALA A 360 3.89 2.74 24.97
N VAL A 361 3.33 3.84 25.45
CA VAL A 361 2.29 3.87 26.49
C VAL A 361 0.92 4.26 25.95
N MET A 362 0.87 4.77 24.73
CA MET A 362 -0.35 5.24 24.09
C MET A 362 -0.23 5.18 22.57
N CYS A 363 -1.35 5.01 21.89
CA CYS A 363 -1.54 5.27 20.46
C CYS A 363 -2.97 5.75 20.23
N SER A 364 -3.31 6.13 19.02
CA SER A 364 -4.65 6.56 18.66
C SER A 364 -5.09 5.94 17.35
N GLY A 365 -6.24 5.30 17.33
CA GLY A 365 -6.89 4.77 16.14
C GLY A 365 -7.33 5.83 15.13
N ALA A 366 -7.12 7.11 15.45
CA ALA A 366 -7.34 8.21 14.52
C ALA A 366 -6.21 8.39 13.49
N ASN A 367 -4.99 7.86 13.78
CA ASN A 367 -3.88 7.87 12.82
C ASN A 367 -2.85 6.79 13.21
N LEU A 368 -3.05 5.59 12.72
CA LEU A 368 -2.30 4.41 13.13
C LEU A 368 -2.14 3.44 11.96
N ILE A 369 -0.94 2.95 11.71
CA ILE A 369 -0.69 1.91 10.72
C ILE A 369 -0.43 0.60 11.43
N VAL A 370 -0.99 -0.48 10.93
CA VAL A 370 -0.79 -1.82 11.47
C VAL A 370 -0.54 -2.83 10.35
N ARG A 371 0.40 -3.75 10.58
CA ARG A 371 0.55 -4.91 9.69
C ARG A 371 -0.70 -5.79 9.83
N ARG A 372 -1.30 -6.13 8.70
CA ARG A 372 -2.55 -6.91 8.65
C ARG A 372 -2.46 -8.21 9.44
N GLU A 373 -1.40 -8.98 9.26
CA GLU A 373 -1.18 -10.24 10.00
C GLU A 373 -1.11 -10.02 11.50
N ALA A 374 -0.41 -8.99 11.95
CA ALA A 374 -0.30 -8.65 13.38
C ALA A 374 -1.66 -8.28 13.97
N TRP A 375 -2.52 -7.56 13.23
CA TRP A 375 -3.89 -7.30 13.65
C TRP A 375 -4.69 -8.59 13.79
N LEU A 376 -4.70 -9.46 12.75
CA LEU A 376 -5.46 -10.70 12.75
C LEU A 376 -5.05 -11.63 13.90
N ASP A 377 -3.75 -11.72 14.20
CA ASP A 377 -3.26 -12.48 15.35
C ASP A 377 -3.70 -11.88 16.70
N CYS A 378 -3.80 -10.55 16.77
CA CYS A 378 -4.22 -9.83 17.98
C CYS A 378 -5.73 -9.69 18.14
N GLU A 379 -6.54 -9.99 17.12
CA GLU A 379 -7.96 -9.68 17.04
C GLU A 379 -8.76 -10.17 18.26
N LYS A 380 -8.48 -11.37 18.75
CA LYS A 380 -9.17 -11.97 19.91
C LYS A 380 -8.97 -11.19 21.22
N ASP A 381 -7.94 -10.37 21.28
CA ASP A 381 -7.59 -9.58 22.46
C ASP A 381 -8.11 -8.13 22.41
N LEU A 382 -8.84 -7.77 21.36
CA LEU A 382 -9.34 -6.40 21.17
C LEU A 382 -10.56 -6.05 21.99
N HIS A 383 -11.07 -6.97 22.83
CA HIS A 383 -12.22 -6.73 23.68
C HIS A 383 -13.47 -6.24 22.91
N PHE A 384 -13.99 -7.09 22.02
CA PHE A 384 -15.16 -6.77 21.19
C PHE A 384 -16.44 -6.51 21.99
N GLU A 385 -16.50 -6.95 23.25
CA GLU A 385 -17.57 -6.60 24.18
C GLU A 385 -17.58 -5.11 24.58
N MET A 386 -16.51 -4.38 24.26
CA MET A 386 -16.42 -2.93 24.48
C MET A 386 -16.45 -2.20 23.14
N PRO A 387 -17.33 -1.21 22.95
CA PRO A 387 -17.48 -0.54 21.65
C PRO A 387 -16.33 0.41 21.27
N SER A 388 -15.35 0.64 22.15
CA SER A 388 -14.22 1.54 21.92
C SER A 388 -12.92 0.98 22.51
N GLY A 389 -11.75 1.60 22.19
CA GLY A 389 -10.43 1.19 22.67
C GLY A 389 -9.75 0.16 21.76
N ASP A 390 -10.15 0.16 20.51
CA ASP A 390 -9.52 -0.59 19.41
C ASP A 390 -8.02 -0.32 19.35
N ASP A 391 -7.60 0.92 19.57
CA ASP A 391 -6.22 1.40 19.56
C ASP A 391 -5.39 0.87 20.73
N MET A 392 -5.84 1.12 21.95
CA MET A 392 -5.07 0.80 23.14
C MET A 392 -4.99 -0.71 23.42
N PHE A 393 -6.07 -1.46 23.17
CA PHE A 393 -6.05 -2.92 23.30
C PHE A 393 -5.21 -3.56 22.21
N LEU A 394 -5.19 -2.99 21.00
CA LEU A 394 -4.28 -3.41 19.93
C LEU A 394 -2.82 -3.19 20.34
N LEU A 395 -2.47 -2.01 20.87
CA LEU A 395 -1.13 -1.72 21.36
C LEU A 395 -0.68 -2.74 22.42
N GLU A 396 -1.53 -3.06 23.39
CA GLU A 396 -1.22 -4.07 24.42
C GLU A 396 -1.02 -5.47 23.83
N ALA A 397 -1.90 -5.88 22.91
CA ALA A 397 -1.84 -7.18 22.27
C ALA A 397 -0.57 -7.34 21.42
N ILE A 398 -0.22 -6.31 20.65
CA ILE A 398 0.99 -6.21 19.85
C ILE A 398 2.25 -6.34 20.74
N LYS A 399 2.33 -5.55 21.81
CA LYS A 399 3.44 -5.60 22.77
C LYS A 399 3.56 -6.96 23.46
N ARG A 400 2.43 -7.54 23.89
CA ARG A 400 2.39 -8.83 24.58
C ARG A 400 2.88 -9.98 23.69
N ARG A 401 2.66 -9.91 22.38
CA ARG A 401 3.12 -10.91 21.41
C ARG A 401 4.56 -10.67 20.92
N GLY A 402 5.18 -9.59 21.34
CA GLY A 402 6.56 -9.26 20.97
C GLY A 402 6.70 -8.67 19.56
N TYR A 403 5.61 -8.22 18.97
CA TYR A 403 5.62 -7.48 17.72
C TYR A 403 6.29 -6.11 17.89
N LYS A 404 6.89 -5.60 16.82
CA LYS A 404 7.64 -4.34 16.80
C LYS A 404 6.68 -3.14 16.74
N VAL A 405 6.70 -2.29 17.77
CA VAL A 405 6.06 -0.97 17.74
C VAL A 405 7.08 0.07 17.28
N SER A 406 6.74 0.85 16.27
CA SER A 406 7.57 1.92 15.73
C SER A 406 6.81 3.25 15.65
N VAL A 407 7.52 4.31 15.30
CA VAL A 407 6.98 5.68 15.22
C VAL A 407 7.46 6.32 13.93
N MET A 408 6.54 6.94 13.24
CA MET A 408 6.85 7.82 12.13
C MET A 408 6.39 9.23 12.51
N ASP A 409 7.31 10.04 12.99
CA ASP A 409 7.03 11.36 13.57
C ASP A 409 7.49 12.48 12.62
N GLU A 410 6.91 12.48 11.43
CA GLU A 410 7.18 13.48 10.39
C GLU A 410 5.94 14.34 10.14
N PRO A 411 6.12 15.67 9.88
CA PRO A 411 4.99 16.58 9.64
C PRO A 411 4.06 16.12 8.53
N ALA A 412 4.59 15.49 7.48
CA ALA A 412 3.83 15.00 6.35
C ALA A 412 2.80 13.91 6.70
N TYR A 413 2.98 13.20 7.81
CA TYR A 413 2.06 12.16 8.31
C TYR A 413 1.14 12.64 9.43
N THR A 414 1.13 13.93 9.73
CA THR A 414 0.32 14.49 10.80
C THR A 414 -1.13 14.63 10.38
N ALA A 415 -2.03 13.86 10.98
CA ALA A 415 -3.47 14.05 10.81
C ALA A 415 -4.00 15.08 11.81
N VAL A 416 -5.08 15.79 11.42
CA VAL A 416 -5.67 16.84 12.26
C VAL A 416 -7.00 16.36 12.83
N VAL A 417 -7.11 16.43 14.15
CA VAL A 417 -8.35 16.18 14.91
C VAL A 417 -8.97 17.47 15.41
N ARG A 418 -10.29 17.46 15.64
CA ARG A 418 -11.03 18.63 16.10
C ARG A 418 -11.30 18.58 17.61
N PRO A 419 -11.20 19.71 18.32
CA PRO A 419 -11.58 19.78 19.73
C PRO A 419 -13.10 19.71 19.90
N GLN A 420 -13.55 19.23 21.06
CA GLN A 420 -14.96 19.29 21.42
C GLN A 420 -15.39 20.74 21.68
N THR A 421 -16.53 21.14 21.13
CA THR A 421 -17.05 22.51 21.25
C THR A 421 -17.86 22.74 22.51
N SER A 422 -18.30 21.70 23.21
CA SER A 422 -19.07 21.81 24.46
C SER A 422 -18.42 21.07 25.63
N TRP A 423 -18.54 21.63 26.82
CA TRP A 423 -18.06 21.01 28.07
C TRP A 423 -18.67 19.62 28.30
N LYS A 424 -19.94 19.44 27.97
CA LYS A 424 -20.61 18.13 28.09
C LYS A 424 -19.95 17.09 27.20
N ALA A 425 -19.74 17.39 25.93
CA ALA A 425 -19.09 16.47 24.98
C ALA A 425 -17.64 16.17 25.41
N PHE A 426 -16.91 17.18 25.86
CA PHE A 426 -15.55 17.04 26.38
C PHE A 426 -15.50 16.06 27.57
N PHE A 427 -16.28 16.27 28.61
CA PHE A 427 -16.30 15.38 29.77
C PHE A 427 -16.74 13.97 29.40
N MET A 428 -17.73 13.84 28.52
CA MET A 428 -18.21 12.53 28.06
C MET A 428 -17.11 11.76 27.32
N GLN A 429 -16.33 12.44 26.50
CA GLN A 429 -15.18 11.83 25.79
C GLN A 429 -14.09 11.40 26.78
N ARG A 430 -13.71 12.25 27.73
CA ARG A 430 -12.67 11.95 28.73
C ARG A 430 -13.08 10.85 29.70
N MET A 431 -14.33 10.82 30.17
CA MET A 431 -14.86 9.70 30.96
C MET A 431 -14.84 8.37 30.21
N ARG A 432 -15.14 8.39 28.90
CA ARG A 432 -15.04 7.23 28.04
C ARG A 432 -13.59 6.70 27.95
N TRP A 433 -12.61 7.59 27.89
CA TRP A 433 -11.20 7.21 27.89
C TRP A 433 -10.78 6.65 29.25
N ALA A 434 -11.09 7.33 30.31
CA ALA A 434 -10.74 6.94 31.68
C ALA A 434 -11.35 5.60 32.09
N GLY A 435 -12.58 5.31 31.67
CA GLY A 435 -13.29 4.07 32.03
C GLY A 435 -12.66 2.78 31.48
N LYS A 436 -11.71 2.88 30.55
CA LYS A 436 -10.94 1.72 30.03
C LYS A 436 -9.73 1.39 30.88
N ALA A 437 -9.21 2.36 31.64
CA ALA A 437 -7.96 2.24 32.40
C ALA A 437 -7.88 0.98 33.30
N PRO A 438 -8.95 0.53 33.98
CA PRO A 438 -8.91 -0.68 34.82
C PRO A 438 -8.68 -1.98 34.04
N LYS A 439 -8.86 -1.99 32.71
CA LYS A 439 -8.69 -3.18 31.87
C LYS A 439 -7.30 -3.32 31.27
N TYR A 440 -6.48 -2.30 31.36
CA TYR A 440 -5.12 -2.36 30.82
C TYR A 440 -4.24 -3.27 31.68
N THR A 441 -3.44 -4.09 30.99
CA THR A 441 -2.55 -5.09 31.60
C THR A 441 -1.07 -4.82 31.32
N ASP A 442 -0.76 -4.00 30.34
CA ASP A 442 0.62 -3.64 29.98
C ASP A 442 1.29 -2.83 31.09
N ARG A 443 2.53 -3.25 31.45
CA ARG A 443 3.28 -2.67 32.58
C ARG A 443 3.65 -1.20 32.36
N ASP A 444 4.01 -0.81 31.14
CA ASP A 444 4.42 0.55 30.82
C ASP A 444 3.22 1.50 30.85
N ILE A 445 2.08 1.06 30.29
CA ILE A 445 0.82 1.80 30.31
C ILE A 445 0.35 2.03 31.74
N ILE A 446 0.31 0.96 32.55
CA ILE A 446 -0.10 1.04 33.96
C ILE A 446 0.85 1.94 34.76
N ARG A 447 2.17 1.79 34.56
CA ARG A 447 3.18 2.58 35.26
C ARG A 447 3.06 4.07 34.92
N CYS A 448 2.93 4.37 33.64
CA CYS A 448 2.74 5.75 33.19
C CYS A 448 1.45 6.35 33.77
N GLY A 449 0.32 5.65 33.66
CA GLY A 449 -0.97 6.09 34.23
C GLY A 449 -0.92 6.33 35.73
N ARG A 450 -0.25 5.44 36.49
CA ARG A 450 -0.05 5.61 37.94
C ARG A 450 0.81 6.82 38.28
N LEU A 451 1.88 7.08 37.52
CA LEU A 451 2.74 8.25 37.71
C LEU A 451 1.98 9.54 37.46
N VAL A 452 1.20 9.61 36.38
CA VAL A 452 0.35 10.76 36.08
C VAL A 452 -0.69 10.98 37.18
N ALA A 453 -1.39 9.92 37.62
CA ALA A 453 -2.38 10.01 38.69
C ALA A 453 -1.74 10.47 40.00
N LEU A 454 -0.60 9.88 40.38
CA LEU A 454 0.13 10.25 41.60
C LEU A 454 0.59 11.70 41.59
N ALA A 455 1.16 12.18 40.49
CA ALA A 455 1.60 13.56 40.35
C ALA A 455 0.44 14.55 40.52
N ASN A 456 -0.74 14.24 39.98
CA ASN A 456 -1.92 15.06 40.11
C ASN A 456 -2.55 15.01 41.52
N ILE A 457 -2.56 13.85 42.19
CA ILE A 457 -2.98 13.71 43.58
C ILE A 457 -2.05 14.53 44.49
N LEU A 458 -0.75 14.39 44.29
CA LEU A 458 0.24 15.17 45.06
C LEU A 458 0.07 16.66 44.86
N GLN A 459 -0.28 17.13 43.66
CA GLN A 459 -0.55 18.53 43.39
C GLN A 459 -1.81 19.04 44.12
N ILE A 460 -2.86 18.22 44.24
CA ILE A 460 -4.04 18.57 45.05
C ILE A 460 -3.66 18.70 46.52
N LEU A 461 -2.85 17.79 47.03
CA LEU A 461 -2.42 17.82 48.46
C LEU A 461 -1.38 18.89 48.74
N CYS A 462 -0.51 19.18 47.81
CA CYS A 462 0.55 20.17 47.91
C CYS A 462 0.63 21.01 46.62
N PRO A 463 -0.06 22.14 46.54
CA PRO A 463 -0.10 22.98 45.33
C PRO A 463 1.27 23.43 44.82
N LEU A 464 2.31 23.45 45.68
CA LEU A 464 3.67 23.80 45.28
C LEU A 464 4.29 22.82 44.25
N ILE A 465 3.74 21.62 44.11
CA ILE A 465 4.14 20.64 43.08
C ILE A 465 4.02 21.24 41.67
N ILE A 466 3.14 22.21 41.47
CA ILE A 466 3.01 22.91 40.19
C ILE A 466 4.32 23.55 39.73
N LEU A 467 5.18 23.99 40.66
CA LEU A 467 6.47 24.60 40.34
C LEU A 467 7.43 23.64 39.63
N VAL A 468 7.27 22.33 39.88
CA VAL A 468 8.06 21.28 39.24
C VAL A 468 7.35 20.70 38.02
N LYS A 469 6.04 20.49 38.11
CA LYS A 469 5.23 19.86 37.07
C LYS A 469 5.02 20.79 35.87
N PHE A 470 4.69 22.05 36.09
CA PHE A 470 4.42 23.01 35.01
C PHE A 470 5.57 23.16 33.99
N PRO A 471 6.86 23.32 34.38
CA PRO A 471 7.94 23.39 33.38
C PRO A 471 8.04 22.16 32.50
N ILE A 472 7.78 20.98 33.07
CA ILE A 472 7.82 19.71 32.34
C ILE A 472 6.68 19.69 31.31
N GLU A 473 5.45 19.92 31.74
CA GLU A 473 4.28 19.92 30.83
C GLU A 473 4.35 21.04 29.81
N TRP A 474 4.81 22.23 30.22
CA TRP A 474 5.06 23.32 29.30
C TRP A 474 6.03 22.95 28.18
N SER A 475 7.10 22.21 28.50
CA SER A 475 8.04 21.73 27.48
C SER A 475 7.39 20.75 26.49
N LEU A 476 6.48 19.88 26.95
CA LEU A 476 5.74 18.94 26.11
C LEU A 476 4.75 19.70 25.20
N ILE A 477 4.01 20.64 25.74
CA ILE A 477 3.07 21.47 24.98
C ILE A 477 3.81 22.25 23.89
N LYS A 478 4.92 22.91 24.23
CA LYS A 478 5.70 23.72 23.28
C LYS A 478 6.29 22.92 22.14
N ALA A 479 6.61 21.66 22.35
CA ALA A 479 7.14 20.78 21.31
C ALA A 479 6.14 20.57 20.16
N ARG A 480 4.82 20.52 20.46
CA ARG A 480 3.77 20.21 19.48
C ARG A 480 2.86 21.39 19.15
N ALA A 481 2.69 22.32 20.08
CA ALA A 481 1.85 23.50 19.93
C ALA A 481 2.60 24.78 20.35
N PRO A 482 3.62 25.21 19.58
CA PRO A 482 4.48 26.35 19.94
C PRO A 482 3.72 27.68 20.06
N GLN A 483 2.55 27.82 19.42
CA GLN A 483 1.68 29.00 19.50
C GLN A 483 0.90 29.10 20.81
N THR A 484 0.84 28.04 21.64
CA THR A 484 0.11 28.07 22.91
C THR A 484 0.71 29.11 23.83
N LYS A 485 -0.18 29.92 24.47
CA LYS A 485 0.23 30.97 25.42
C LYS A 485 0.48 30.32 26.79
N TRP A 486 1.50 30.79 27.50
CA TRP A 486 1.90 30.22 28.79
C TRP A 486 0.78 30.23 29.84
N TYR A 487 -0.09 31.24 29.83
CA TYR A 487 -1.19 31.32 30.78
C TYR A 487 -2.31 30.29 30.52
N ILE A 488 -2.48 29.84 29.27
CA ILE A 488 -3.39 28.73 28.94
C ILE A 488 -2.83 27.40 29.49
N ALA A 489 -1.53 27.17 29.34
CA ALA A 489 -0.87 26.00 29.90
C ALA A 489 -0.90 25.99 31.43
N LEU A 490 -0.69 27.17 32.06
CA LEU A 490 -0.79 27.32 33.52
C LEU A 490 -2.23 27.09 34.01
N LEU A 491 -3.22 27.65 33.32
CA LEU A 491 -4.63 27.39 33.65
C LEU A 491 -4.98 25.91 33.52
N LEU A 492 -4.53 25.27 32.44
CA LEU A 492 -4.69 23.82 32.27
C LEU A 492 -4.10 23.08 33.45
N GLU A 493 -2.87 23.39 33.84
CA GLU A 493 -2.15 22.79 34.96
C GLU A 493 -2.90 22.89 36.29
N ILE A 494 -3.54 24.04 36.55
CA ILE A 494 -4.33 24.27 37.77
C ILE A 494 -5.62 23.42 37.77
N VAL A 495 -6.30 23.32 36.62
CA VAL A 495 -7.61 22.65 36.55
C VAL A 495 -7.49 21.16 36.27
N TYR A 496 -6.36 20.71 35.70
CA TYR A 496 -6.13 19.33 35.26
C TYR A 496 -6.32 18.28 36.36
N PRO A 497 -5.78 18.44 37.58
CA PRO A 497 -5.96 17.45 38.64
C PRO A 497 -7.42 17.23 39.02
N TRP A 498 -8.21 18.29 39.04
CA TRP A 498 -9.63 18.26 39.41
C TRP A 498 -10.48 17.61 38.34
N TYR A 499 -10.29 17.98 37.07
CA TYR A 499 -11.06 17.38 36.01
C TYR A 499 -10.67 15.91 35.78
N LEU A 500 -9.37 15.56 35.93
CA LEU A 500 -8.92 14.17 35.85
C LEU A 500 -9.60 13.32 36.93
N LEU A 501 -9.68 13.80 38.15
CA LEU A 501 -10.38 13.12 39.24
C LEU A 501 -11.85 12.90 38.91
N ILE A 502 -12.55 13.93 38.40
CA ILE A 502 -13.95 13.84 37.97
C ILE A 502 -14.11 12.78 36.86
N CYS A 503 -13.22 12.79 35.87
CA CYS A 503 -13.28 11.84 34.77
C CYS A 503 -12.99 10.40 35.20
N LEU A 504 -12.05 10.17 36.12
CA LEU A 504 -11.74 8.85 36.67
C LEU A 504 -12.94 8.30 37.47
N ILE A 505 -13.51 9.11 38.37
CA ILE A 505 -14.70 8.74 39.16
C ILE A 505 -15.89 8.48 38.21
N GLY A 506 -16.18 9.40 37.29
CA GLY A 506 -17.26 9.26 36.32
C GLY A 506 -17.09 8.04 35.39
N GLY A 507 -15.85 7.71 35.01
CA GLY A 507 -15.54 6.53 34.21
C GLY A 507 -15.79 5.21 34.93
N LEU A 508 -15.56 5.13 36.25
CA LEU A 508 -15.82 3.94 37.07
C LEU A 508 -17.30 3.60 37.22
N PHE A 509 -18.17 4.63 37.28
CA PHE A 509 -19.62 4.45 37.45
C PHE A 509 -20.40 4.30 36.14
N ARG A 510 -19.74 4.44 35.00
CA ARG A 510 -20.40 4.39 33.70
C ARG A 510 -20.63 2.93 33.28
N LYS A 511 -21.89 2.50 33.23
CA LYS A 511 -22.30 1.14 32.81
C LYS A 511 -22.59 0.99 31.30
N THR A 512 -22.73 2.09 30.57
CA THR A 512 -23.01 2.10 29.11
C THR A 512 -22.00 2.96 28.39
N TRP A 513 -21.47 2.43 27.30
CA TRP A 513 -20.42 3.03 26.46
C TRP A 513 -20.99 3.61 25.17
#